data_9a75a3a9280ed2aaaa79230f972ca6cc
#
_entry.id   9a75a3a9280ed2aaaa79230f972ca6cc
#
_cell.length_a   1.000
_cell.length_b   1.000
_cell.length_c   1.000
_cell.angle_alpha   90.00
_cell.angle_beta   90.00
_cell.angle_gamma   90.00
#
_symmetry.space_group_name_H-M   'P 1'
#
loop_
_entity.id
_entity.type
_entity.pdbx_description
1 polymer ?
#
loop_
_entity_poly.entity_id
_entity_poly.type
_entity_poly.pdbx_seq_one_letter_code
_entity_poly.pdbx_strand_id
1 'polypeptide(L)'
;MNPVNLFGVVCPKCHWSDFFKVQTCPLCLTAVTSTSFPGRGRIVTYTVIRYPPSGFEREAPYVVGIIDLDDGPTVIGRVRVEPEKVDIGLTVHFSRETAGALEFEPAE
;
A
#
# COMPACT_ATOMS: atom_id res chain seq x y z
N MET A 1 -6.21 10.16 -15.65
CA MET A 1 -6.58 8.76 -15.38
C MET A 1 -6.99 8.64 -13.90
N ASN A 2 -8.12 8.00 -13.64
CA ASN A 2 -8.57 7.84 -12.27
C ASN A 2 -7.71 6.81 -11.53
N PRO A 3 -7.42 7.05 -10.24
CA PRO A 3 -6.69 6.07 -9.47
C PRO A 3 -7.49 4.77 -9.31
N VAL A 4 -6.78 3.66 -9.24
CA VAL A 4 -7.38 2.34 -9.03
C VAL A 4 -7.68 2.19 -7.55
N ASN A 5 -8.87 1.68 -7.23
CA ASN A 5 -9.22 1.41 -5.84
C ASN A 5 -8.54 0.13 -5.35
N LEU A 6 -8.16 0.15 -4.09
CA LEU A 6 -7.60 -1.01 -3.41
C LEU A 6 -8.72 -1.72 -2.64
N PHE A 7 -8.88 -3.01 -2.86
CA PHE A 7 -9.92 -3.80 -2.20
C PHE A 7 -9.39 -4.45 -0.93
N GLY A 8 -10.20 -4.45 0.11
CA GLY A 8 -9.85 -5.03 1.39
C GLY A 8 -11.06 -5.30 2.24
N VAL A 9 -10.87 -5.26 3.55
CA VAL A 9 -11.93 -5.57 4.53
C VAL A 9 -11.99 -4.49 5.59
N VAL A 10 -13.17 -4.33 6.19
CA VAL A 10 -13.39 -3.42 7.32
C VAL A 10 -14.26 -4.11 8.35
N CYS A 11 -13.97 -3.87 9.63
CA CYS A 11 -14.82 -4.35 10.72
C CYS A 11 -15.98 -3.37 10.92
N PRO A 12 -17.23 -3.82 10.80
CA PRO A 12 -18.36 -2.92 10.98
C PRO A 12 -18.56 -2.45 12.42
N LYS A 13 -17.93 -3.11 13.38
CA LYS A 13 -18.07 -2.79 14.79
C LYS A 13 -17.00 -1.82 15.30
N CYS A 14 -15.72 -2.14 15.08
CA CYS A 14 -14.62 -1.32 15.62
C CYS A 14 -13.87 -0.53 14.56
N HIS A 15 -14.28 -0.65 13.29
CA HIS A 15 -13.70 0.08 12.15
C HIS A 15 -12.25 -0.31 11.80
N TRP A 16 -11.75 -1.42 12.33
CA TRP A 16 -10.46 -1.97 11.89
C TRP A 16 -10.54 -2.29 10.41
N SER A 17 -9.50 -1.95 9.66
CA SER A 17 -9.45 -2.21 8.23
C SER A 17 -8.07 -2.68 7.81
N ASP A 18 -8.04 -3.49 6.76
CA ASP A 18 -6.79 -3.95 6.16
C ASP A 18 -7.06 -4.39 4.72
N PHE A 19 -5.99 -4.56 3.95
CA PHE A 19 -6.14 -5.10 2.61
C PHE A 19 -6.10 -6.63 2.58
N PHE A 20 -5.67 -7.27 3.66
CA PHE A 20 -5.70 -8.72 3.76
C PHE A 20 -7.12 -9.23 3.84
N LYS A 21 -7.39 -10.31 3.11
CA LYS A 21 -8.70 -10.94 3.13
C LYS A 21 -8.79 -11.89 4.31
N VAL A 22 -9.30 -11.39 5.42
CA VAL A 22 -9.58 -12.19 6.60
C VAL A 22 -11.10 -12.27 6.78
N GLN A 23 -11.57 -13.24 7.51
CA GLN A 23 -13.00 -13.42 7.75
C GLN A 23 -13.46 -12.75 9.03
N THR A 24 -12.55 -12.55 9.96
CA THR A 24 -12.87 -12.08 11.31
C THR A 24 -11.88 -10.99 11.71
N CYS A 25 -12.39 -9.95 12.36
CA CYS A 25 -11.56 -8.87 12.89
C CYS A 25 -10.63 -9.42 13.98
N PRO A 26 -9.30 -9.18 13.89
CA PRO A 26 -8.38 -9.66 14.92
C PRO A 26 -8.51 -8.94 16.25
N LEU A 27 -9.17 -7.78 16.28
CA LEU A 27 -9.31 -6.98 17.50
C LEU A 27 -10.56 -7.32 18.30
N CYS A 28 -11.70 -7.51 17.63
CA CYS A 28 -12.97 -7.72 18.33
C CYS A 28 -13.70 -8.99 17.92
N LEU A 29 -13.12 -9.78 17.01
CA LEU A 29 -13.65 -11.07 16.56
C LEU A 29 -14.99 -10.98 15.83
N THR A 30 -15.41 -9.80 15.41
CA THR A 30 -16.61 -9.61 14.60
C THR A 30 -16.29 -9.95 13.14
N ALA A 31 -17.25 -10.56 12.43
CA ALA A 31 -17.08 -10.84 11.01
C ALA A 31 -16.88 -9.54 10.24
N VAL A 32 -15.87 -9.51 9.37
CA VAL A 32 -15.56 -8.32 8.57
C VAL A 32 -16.35 -8.30 7.27
N THR A 33 -16.48 -7.13 6.67
CA THR A 33 -17.13 -6.96 5.37
C THR A 33 -16.08 -6.53 4.34
N SER A 34 -16.30 -6.95 3.09
CA SER A 34 -15.46 -6.50 1.97
C SER A 34 -15.73 -5.04 1.70
N THR A 35 -14.68 -4.31 1.37
CA THR A 35 -14.79 -2.88 1.04
C THR A 35 -13.71 -2.51 0.03
N SER A 36 -13.82 -1.30 -0.51
CA SER A 36 -12.76 -0.74 -1.34
C SER A 36 -12.29 0.56 -0.70
N PHE A 37 -11.00 0.83 -0.85
CA PHE A 37 -10.40 2.07 -0.38
C PHE A 37 -9.94 2.88 -1.59
N PRO A 38 -10.01 4.22 -1.51
CA PRO A 38 -9.31 5.03 -2.50
C PRO A 38 -7.84 4.63 -2.51
N GLY A 39 -7.28 4.43 -3.69
CA GLY A 39 -5.88 3.99 -3.80
C GLY A 39 -4.88 5.11 -3.52
N ARG A 40 -5.34 6.26 -3.07
CA ARG A 40 -4.50 7.43 -2.80
C ARG A 40 -4.06 7.45 -1.35
N GLY A 41 -2.80 7.80 -1.12
CA GLY A 41 -2.26 7.91 0.22
C GLY A 41 -0.97 8.70 0.22
N ARG A 42 -0.31 8.69 1.37
CA ARG A 42 0.95 9.41 1.57
C ARG A 42 2.00 8.48 2.14
N ILE A 43 3.23 8.70 1.73
CA ILE A 43 4.37 7.96 2.26
C ILE A 43 4.64 8.43 3.69
N VAL A 44 4.54 7.49 4.64
CA VAL A 44 4.87 7.74 6.05
C VAL A 44 6.37 7.58 6.27
N THR A 45 6.93 6.54 5.68
CA THR A 45 8.37 6.29 5.69
C THR A 45 8.71 5.42 4.48
N TYR A 46 9.98 5.33 4.15
CA TYR A 46 10.42 4.55 3.01
C TYR A 46 11.86 4.07 3.20
N THR A 47 12.24 3.09 2.39
CA THR A 47 13.64 2.69 2.25
C THR A 47 13.94 2.48 0.78
N VAL A 48 15.21 2.67 0.41
CA VAL A 48 15.69 2.41 -0.94
C VAL A 48 16.46 1.10 -0.91
N ILE A 49 15.99 0.13 -1.69
CA ILE A 49 16.63 -1.18 -1.78
C ILE A 49 17.68 -1.11 -2.88
N ARG A 50 18.96 -1.12 -2.48
CA ARG A 50 20.08 -1.06 -3.41
C ARG A 50 20.73 -2.42 -3.62
N TYR A 51 20.59 -3.30 -2.63
CA TYR A 51 21.12 -4.65 -2.67
C TYR A 51 19.96 -5.63 -2.50
N PRO A 52 19.24 -5.91 -3.58
CA PRO A 52 18.01 -6.69 -3.50
C PRO A 52 18.28 -8.18 -3.26
N PRO A 53 17.26 -8.91 -2.78
CA PRO A 53 17.35 -10.36 -2.71
C PRO A 53 17.56 -10.97 -4.09
N SER A 54 18.02 -12.20 -4.12
CA SER A 54 18.22 -12.95 -5.36
C SER A 54 16.93 -12.95 -6.19
N GLY A 55 17.05 -12.66 -7.47
CA GLY A 55 15.92 -12.60 -8.40
C GLY A 55 15.42 -11.18 -8.66
N PHE A 56 15.85 -10.18 -7.87
CA PHE A 56 15.40 -8.80 -8.01
C PHE A 56 16.50 -7.84 -8.45
N GLU A 57 17.65 -8.35 -8.87
CA GLU A 57 18.83 -7.55 -9.18
C GLU A 57 18.57 -6.53 -10.29
N ARG A 58 17.71 -6.89 -11.25
CA ARG A 58 17.39 -6.00 -12.38
C ARG A 58 16.51 -4.83 -12.00
N GLU A 59 15.86 -4.91 -10.85
CA GLU A 59 14.92 -3.88 -10.43
C GLU A 59 15.55 -2.85 -9.49
N ALA A 60 16.73 -3.15 -8.96
CA ALA A 60 17.42 -2.24 -8.06
C ALA A 60 18.06 -1.06 -8.81
N PRO A 61 18.14 0.13 -8.18
CA PRO A 61 17.53 0.43 -6.89
C PRO A 61 16.02 0.63 -7.01
N TYR A 62 15.28 0.22 -5.98
CA TYR A 62 13.86 0.49 -5.95
C TYR A 62 13.42 0.94 -4.55
N VAL A 63 12.27 1.60 -4.48
CA VAL A 63 11.76 2.19 -3.24
C VAL A 63 10.63 1.33 -2.69
N VAL A 64 10.70 1.03 -1.41
CA VAL A 64 9.59 0.40 -0.67
C VAL A 64 9.15 1.37 0.40
N GLY A 65 7.86 1.67 0.45
CA GLY A 65 7.31 2.64 1.38
C GLY A 65 6.19 2.06 2.23
N ILE A 66 6.02 2.66 3.39
CA ILE A 66 4.82 2.48 4.20
C ILE A 66 3.90 3.63 3.83
N ILE A 67 2.70 3.29 3.37
CA ILE A 67 1.75 4.24 2.82
C ILE A 67 0.50 4.27 3.68
N ASP A 68 0.15 5.46 4.13
CA ASP A 68 -1.08 5.71 4.87
C ASP A 68 -2.17 6.08 3.85
N LEU A 69 -3.08 5.14 3.60
CA LEU A 69 -4.14 5.34 2.62
C LEU A 69 -5.21 6.27 3.16
N ASP A 70 -5.73 7.13 2.29
CA ASP A 70 -6.85 7.99 2.63
C ASP A 70 -8.08 7.13 2.96
N ASP A 71 -8.66 7.33 4.14
CA ASP A 71 -9.82 6.58 4.62
C ASP A 71 -9.62 5.06 4.60
N GLY A 72 -8.37 4.61 4.75
CA GLY A 72 -8.06 3.19 4.71
C GLY A 72 -6.91 2.80 5.63
N PRO A 73 -6.45 1.55 5.49
CA PRO A 73 -5.37 1.05 6.32
C PRO A 73 -4.01 1.62 5.89
N THR A 74 -3.00 1.40 6.75
CA THR A 74 -1.61 1.64 6.39
C THR A 74 -1.07 0.36 5.74
N VAL A 75 -0.46 0.49 4.59
CA VAL A 75 0.02 -0.65 3.80
C VAL A 75 1.49 -0.47 3.43
N ILE A 76 2.14 -1.58 3.08
CA ILE A 76 3.51 -1.57 2.56
C ILE A 76 3.42 -1.82 1.07
N GLY A 77 4.12 -1.01 0.28
CA GLY A 77 4.14 -1.18 -1.16
C GLY A 77 5.40 -0.65 -1.80
N ARG A 78 5.64 -1.10 -3.02
CA ARG A 78 6.71 -0.56 -3.83
C ARG A 78 6.23 0.75 -4.46
N VAL A 79 7.07 1.78 -4.42
CA VAL A 79 6.75 3.07 -5.04
C VAL A 79 7.61 3.22 -6.29
N ARG A 80 6.97 3.41 -7.43
CA ARG A 80 7.65 3.56 -8.72
C ARG A 80 8.09 5.00 -8.91
N VAL A 81 9.14 5.37 -8.20
CA VAL A 81 9.71 6.72 -8.21
C VAL A 81 11.22 6.59 -8.15
N GLU A 82 11.91 7.53 -8.76
CA GLU A 82 13.37 7.56 -8.66
C GLU A 82 13.80 7.82 -7.22
N PRO A 83 14.83 7.12 -6.71
CA PRO A 83 15.24 7.28 -5.31
C PRO A 83 15.54 8.71 -4.90
N GLU A 84 15.99 9.55 -5.84
CA GLU A 84 16.29 10.95 -5.55
C GLU A 84 15.05 11.81 -5.38
N LYS A 85 13.89 11.31 -5.84
CA LYS A 85 12.64 12.06 -5.84
C LYS A 85 11.65 11.61 -4.77
N VAL A 86 11.96 10.54 -4.05
CA VAL A 86 11.09 10.05 -3.00
C VAL A 86 11.28 10.87 -1.73
N ASP A 87 10.18 11.13 -1.03
CA ASP A 87 10.21 11.86 0.24
C ASP A 87 9.04 11.46 1.11
N ILE A 88 9.20 11.65 2.42
CA ILE A 88 8.12 11.46 3.38
C ILE A 88 7.05 12.52 3.09
N GLY A 89 5.79 12.08 3.08
CA GLY A 89 4.68 12.96 2.76
C GLY A 89 4.32 13.01 1.28
N LEU A 90 5.11 12.35 0.42
CA LEU A 90 4.79 12.28 -1.00
C LEU A 90 3.45 11.60 -1.19
N THR A 91 2.57 12.24 -1.96
CA THR A 91 1.28 11.65 -2.31
C THR A 91 1.47 10.64 -3.43
N VAL A 92 0.90 9.46 -3.23
CA VAL A 92 0.99 8.35 -4.18
C VAL A 92 -0.40 7.78 -4.42
N HIS A 93 -0.54 7.02 -5.49
CA HIS A 93 -1.77 6.29 -5.75
C HIS A 93 -1.45 4.84 -6.11
N PHE A 94 -2.35 3.95 -5.73
CA PHE A 94 -2.22 2.53 -6.05
C PHE A 94 -2.29 2.34 -7.56
N SER A 95 -1.34 1.58 -8.09
CA SER A 95 -1.26 1.30 -9.53
C SER A 95 -1.73 -0.12 -9.82
N ARG A 96 -1.10 -1.10 -9.18
CA ARG A 96 -1.44 -2.51 -9.43
C ARG A 96 -0.88 -3.40 -8.34
N GLU A 97 -1.35 -4.64 -8.31
CA GLU A 97 -0.80 -5.69 -7.48
C GLU A 97 -0.09 -6.69 -8.37
N THR A 98 1.15 -7.00 -8.06
CA THR A 98 1.96 -7.95 -8.83
C THR A 98 2.54 -8.97 -7.86
N ALA A 99 2.21 -10.25 -8.05
CA ALA A 99 2.70 -11.35 -7.24
C ALA A 99 2.52 -11.11 -5.73
N GLY A 100 1.36 -10.52 -5.34
CA GLY A 100 1.06 -10.22 -3.95
C GLY A 100 1.68 -8.93 -3.42
N ALA A 101 2.45 -8.23 -4.23
CA ALA A 101 3.07 -6.96 -3.84
C ALA A 101 2.27 -5.79 -4.42
N LEU A 102 1.98 -4.81 -3.58
CA LEU A 102 1.30 -3.59 -4.01
C LEU A 102 2.30 -2.65 -4.66
N GLU A 103 1.91 -2.02 -5.76
CA GLU A 103 2.73 -1.01 -6.43
C GLU A 103 1.99 0.31 -6.47
N PHE A 104 2.69 1.37 -6.13
CA PHE A 104 2.18 2.74 -6.10
C PHE A 104 3.00 3.62 -7.03
N GLU A 105 2.38 4.67 -7.51
CA GLU A 105 3.03 5.68 -8.34
C GLU A 105 2.80 7.06 -7.74
N PRO A 106 3.73 8.02 -7.95
CA PRO A 106 3.52 9.39 -7.47
C PRO A 106 2.23 9.97 -8.07
N ALA A 107 1.42 10.58 -7.21
CA ALA A 107 0.24 11.31 -7.64
C ALA A 107 0.60 12.77 -7.87
N GLU A 108 0.02 13.33 -8.87
CA GLU A 108 0.21 14.76 -9.17
C GLU A 108 -0.79 15.62 -8.45
#